data_c1d4a27458a97bf7297511b650ea3aed
#
_entry.id   c1d4a27458a97bf7297511b650ea3aed
#
_cell.length_a   1.000
_cell.length_b   1.000
_cell.length_c   1.000
_cell.angle_alpha   90.00
_cell.angle_beta   90.00
_cell.angle_gamma   90.00
#
_symmetry.space_group_name_H-M   'P 1'
#
loop_
_entity.id
_entity.type
_entity.pdbx_description
1 polymer ?
#
loop_
_entity_poly.entity_id
_entity_poly.type
_entity_poly.pdbx_seq_one_letter_code
_entity_poly.pdbx_strand_id
1 'polypeptide(L)'
;MPIVQISRIQHRRGKRTDLPQLAAGELGYVIDEQRLFIGNGTVADGAPSVGNTEIITGGSSAFTTALSHTYKGYLGDSTPITTTQQRTVGDRLDEYASVKDFGAKGDDSTADITAIQNAIDEIYKDTDKDDTRSRRVLFFPAGTYRINAALKIPPYAHLVGEGPDKTIIRNSGNNAVMVTQDDDGNVGANIGNSSATTPRQIQVSNMTLRNTVAYGGISLDRVSSAYFNNVKFQGSFASGGSDVTTSKGVTVNHSNATYSTTNIVFNQCQFTKFA
;
A
#
# COMPACT_ATOMS: atom_id res chain seq x y z
N MET A 1 -12.30 43.10 39.15
CA MET A 1 -13.74 42.82 38.94
C MET A 1 -13.87 41.47 38.26
N PRO A 2 -14.62 40.54 38.81
CA PRO A 2 -14.85 39.27 38.13
C PRO A 2 -15.75 39.53 36.93
N ILE A 3 -15.40 38.98 35.78
CA ILE A 3 -16.27 38.94 34.59
C ILE A 3 -17.38 37.95 34.90
N VAL A 4 -18.59 38.44 35.16
CA VAL A 4 -19.69 37.64 35.70
C VAL A 4 -20.67 37.16 34.60
N GLN A 5 -20.44 37.44 33.33
CA GLN A 5 -21.42 37.03 32.35
C GLN A 5 -20.78 36.51 31.08
N ILE A 6 -20.58 35.18 31.02
CA ILE A 6 -20.46 34.48 29.77
C ILE A 6 -21.89 34.25 29.28
N SER A 7 -22.32 34.98 28.24
CA SER A 7 -23.60 34.73 27.58
C SER A 7 -23.57 33.31 26.98
N ARG A 8 -24.41 32.44 27.49
CA ARG A 8 -24.55 31.08 26.97
C ARG A 8 -25.32 31.13 25.66
N ILE A 9 -24.62 31.03 24.54
CA ILE A 9 -25.25 30.89 23.24
C ILE A 9 -25.75 29.45 23.11
N GLN A 10 -27.06 29.25 23.04
CA GLN A 10 -27.66 27.95 22.71
C GLN A 10 -28.10 27.95 21.26
N HIS A 11 -27.62 26.99 20.53
CA HIS A 11 -28.12 26.72 19.17
C HIS A 11 -29.36 25.85 19.22
N ARG A 12 -30.19 25.89 18.17
CA ARG A 12 -31.31 24.95 18.05
C ARG A 12 -30.75 23.52 17.98
N ARG A 13 -31.45 22.60 18.67
CA ARG A 13 -31.11 21.18 18.69
C ARG A 13 -32.36 20.34 18.62
N GLY A 14 -32.31 19.24 17.88
CA GLY A 14 -33.44 18.31 17.73
C GLY A 14 -33.00 17.08 16.94
N LYS A 15 -33.98 16.25 16.58
CA LYS A 15 -33.74 15.12 15.69
C LYS A 15 -33.69 15.62 14.24
N ARG A 16 -33.12 14.81 13.35
CA ARG A 16 -33.05 15.13 11.92
C ARG A 16 -34.42 15.41 11.31
N THR A 17 -35.43 14.62 11.68
CA THR A 17 -36.81 14.78 11.21
C THR A 17 -37.47 16.09 11.63
N ASP A 18 -36.99 16.69 12.71
CA ASP A 18 -37.57 17.90 13.31
C ASP A 18 -36.78 19.15 12.96
N LEU A 19 -35.74 19.03 12.11
CA LEU A 19 -34.91 20.17 11.71
C LEU A 19 -35.71 21.08 10.78
N PRO A 20 -36.14 22.30 11.22
CA PRO A 20 -36.83 23.23 10.36
C PRO A 20 -35.84 23.85 9.36
N GLN A 21 -36.37 24.59 8.40
CA GLN A 21 -35.55 25.51 7.65
C GLN A 21 -35.03 26.61 8.58
N LEU A 22 -33.70 26.63 8.73
CA LEU A 22 -33.02 27.62 9.55
C LEU A 22 -32.95 28.96 8.82
N ALA A 23 -32.96 30.05 9.58
CA ALA A 23 -32.74 31.40 9.01
C ALA A 23 -31.29 31.51 8.49
N ALA A 24 -31.03 32.53 7.65
CA ALA A 24 -29.71 32.78 7.10
C ALA A 24 -28.65 32.88 8.23
N GLY A 25 -27.66 31.99 8.20
CA GLY A 25 -26.59 31.91 9.20
C GLY A 25 -26.98 31.30 10.54
N GLU A 26 -28.23 30.88 10.76
CA GLU A 26 -28.66 30.20 11.98
C GLU A 26 -28.08 28.80 12.04
N LEU A 27 -27.58 28.39 13.23
CA LEU A 27 -27.02 27.06 13.45
C LEU A 27 -28.03 26.13 14.10
N GLY A 28 -28.12 24.90 13.59
CA GLY A 28 -28.94 23.82 14.12
C GLY A 28 -28.11 22.55 14.34
N TYR A 29 -28.18 21.96 15.55
CA TYR A 29 -27.50 20.72 15.86
C TYR A 29 -28.48 19.55 15.90
N VAL A 30 -28.22 18.56 15.06
CA VAL A 30 -29.00 17.31 14.95
C VAL A 30 -28.37 16.29 15.89
N ILE A 31 -29.09 15.94 16.98
CA ILE A 31 -28.54 15.13 18.08
C ILE A 31 -28.48 13.64 17.81
N ASP A 32 -29.39 13.13 16.99
CA ASP A 32 -29.45 11.69 16.62
C ASP A 32 -28.39 11.32 15.58
N GLU A 33 -27.97 12.30 14.75
CA GLU A 33 -26.90 12.11 13.76
C GLU A 33 -25.57 12.79 14.17
N GLN A 34 -25.57 13.57 15.26
CA GLN A 34 -24.43 14.36 15.73
C GLN A 34 -23.86 15.33 14.66
N ARG A 35 -24.77 15.96 13.89
CA ARG A 35 -24.41 16.83 12.78
C ARG A 35 -24.82 18.29 13.05
N LEU A 36 -24.02 19.20 12.52
CA LEU A 36 -24.26 20.64 12.60
C LEU A 36 -24.70 21.16 11.22
N PHE A 37 -25.74 22.00 11.22
CA PHE A 37 -26.27 22.62 10.00
C PHE A 37 -26.28 24.13 10.14
N ILE A 38 -26.11 24.83 9.01
CA ILE A 38 -26.29 26.26 8.89
C ILE A 38 -27.41 26.56 7.91
N GLY A 39 -28.30 27.48 8.25
CA GLY A 39 -29.37 27.92 7.35
C GLY A 39 -28.82 28.74 6.18
N ASN A 40 -29.27 28.42 4.98
CA ASN A 40 -28.89 29.16 3.78
C ASN A 40 -29.67 30.46 3.63
N GLY A 41 -30.80 30.63 4.36
CA GLY A 41 -31.71 31.73 4.18
C GLY A 41 -32.64 31.54 2.98
N THR A 42 -33.20 32.61 2.47
CA THR A 42 -34.11 32.62 1.32
C THR A 42 -33.43 33.21 0.08
N VAL A 43 -34.03 33.00 -1.07
CA VAL A 43 -33.55 33.61 -2.33
C VAL A 43 -33.57 35.15 -2.23
N ALA A 44 -34.50 35.71 -1.45
CA ALA A 44 -34.56 37.16 -1.19
C ALA A 44 -33.34 37.67 -0.37
N ASP A 45 -32.71 36.79 0.42
CA ASP A 45 -31.48 37.09 1.16
C ASP A 45 -30.22 36.87 0.29
N GLY A 46 -30.37 36.53 -0.98
CA GLY A 46 -29.26 36.28 -1.90
C GLY A 46 -28.72 34.85 -1.87
N ALA A 47 -29.41 33.92 -1.20
CA ALA A 47 -29.00 32.53 -1.17
C ALA A 47 -29.21 31.86 -2.54
N PRO A 48 -28.22 31.15 -3.10
CA PRO A 48 -28.36 30.43 -4.37
C PRO A 48 -29.34 29.25 -4.29
N SER A 49 -29.55 28.72 -3.09
CA SER A 49 -30.51 27.65 -2.79
C SER A 49 -31.12 27.83 -1.41
N VAL A 50 -32.40 27.51 -1.28
CA VAL A 50 -33.10 27.49 0.01
C VAL A 50 -32.78 26.17 0.73
N GLY A 51 -32.71 26.20 2.06
CA GLY A 51 -32.49 25.01 2.88
C GLY A 51 -31.40 25.16 3.92
N ASN A 52 -30.94 24.01 4.40
CA ASN A 52 -29.87 23.94 5.40
C ASN A 52 -28.66 23.21 4.81
N THR A 53 -27.49 23.81 4.95
CA THR A 53 -26.21 23.19 4.56
C THR A 53 -25.57 22.52 5.75
N GLU A 54 -25.15 21.27 5.62
CA GLU A 54 -24.40 20.57 6.65
C GLU A 54 -22.98 21.16 6.76
N ILE A 55 -22.56 21.49 7.98
CA ILE A 55 -21.18 21.87 8.27
C ILE A 55 -20.40 20.58 8.53
N ILE A 56 -19.57 20.18 7.57
CA ILE A 56 -18.73 18.99 7.67
C ILE A 56 -17.57 19.29 8.60
N THR A 57 -17.51 18.60 9.74
CA THR A 57 -16.36 18.66 10.66
C THR A 57 -15.40 17.53 10.37
N GLY A 58 -14.10 17.74 10.59
CA GLY A 58 -13.03 16.78 10.24
C GLY A 58 -13.10 15.39 10.91
N GLY A 59 -14.09 15.16 11.78
CA GLY A 59 -14.38 13.85 12.39
C GLY A 59 -15.57 13.11 11.81
N SER A 60 -16.27 13.69 10.82
CA SER A 60 -17.41 13.00 10.22
C SER A 60 -16.94 12.01 9.16
N SER A 61 -17.43 10.77 9.24
CA SER A 61 -17.24 9.75 8.19
C SER A 61 -17.79 10.22 6.83
N ALA A 62 -18.67 11.22 6.82
CA ALA A 62 -19.14 11.88 5.63
C ALA A 62 -18.04 12.60 4.83
N PHE A 63 -16.96 13.06 5.48
CA PHE A 63 -15.86 13.73 4.80
C PHE A 63 -15.10 12.79 3.86
N THR A 64 -14.85 11.56 4.28
CA THR A 64 -14.14 10.57 3.48
C THR A 64 -15.03 9.91 2.42
N THR A 65 -16.34 9.81 2.66
CA THR A 65 -17.29 9.17 1.74
C THR A 65 -17.91 10.13 0.76
N ALA A 66 -18.08 11.41 1.13
CA ALA A 66 -18.75 12.41 0.29
C ALA A 66 -17.82 13.10 -0.72
N LEU A 67 -16.49 13.05 -0.53
CA LEU A 67 -15.58 13.56 -1.53
C LEU A 67 -15.54 12.59 -2.73
N SER A 68 -16.21 12.99 -3.79
CA SER A 68 -16.17 12.27 -5.05
C SER A 68 -15.38 13.06 -6.08
N HIS A 69 -14.65 12.34 -6.91
CA HIS A 69 -13.90 12.92 -8.02
C HIS A 69 -14.36 12.30 -9.34
N THR A 70 -14.66 13.16 -10.30
CA THR A 70 -14.88 12.74 -11.69
C THR A 70 -13.64 13.12 -12.49
N TYR A 71 -13.05 12.15 -13.16
CA TYR A 71 -11.95 12.45 -14.07
C TYR A 71 -12.43 13.37 -15.18
N LYS A 72 -11.83 14.55 -15.28
CA LYS A 72 -12.11 15.52 -16.35
C LYS A 72 -11.08 15.32 -17.46
N GLY A 73 -11.36 14.39 -18.35
CA GLY A 73 -10.59 14.25 -19.59
C GLY A 73 -11.23 15.04 -20.70
N TYR A 74 -10.41 15.53 -21.62
CA TYR A 74 -10.85 16.22 -22.82
C TYR A 74 -10.31 15.48 -24.04
N LEU A 75 -11.13 15.30 -25.04
CA LEU A 75 -10.65 14.97 -26.38
C LEU A 75 -9.86 16.19 -26.91
N GLY A 76 -9.00 16.00 -27.89
CA GLY A 76 -8.11 17.05 -28.38
C GLY A 76 -8.78 18.34 -28.88
N ASP A 77 -10.10 18.33 -29.02
CA ASP A 77 -10.97 19.45 -29.40
C ASP A 77 -11.60 20.20 -28.20
N SER A 78 -11.17 19.91 -26.98
CA SER A 78 -11.75 20.42 -25.74
C SER A 78 -13.13 19.87 -25.37
N THR A 79 -13.63 18.86 -26.07
CA THR A 79 -14.89 18.21 -25.74
C THR A 79 -14.72 17.33 -24.49
N PRO A 80 -15.54 17.54 -23.43
CA PRO A 80 -15.47 16.68 -22.25
C PRO A 80 -15.79 15.22 -22.60
N ILE A 81 -15.00 14.29 -22.06
CA ILE A 81 -15.33 12.86 -22.15
C ILE A 81 -16.58 12.61 -21.29
N THR A 82 -17.68 12.23 -21.91
CA THR A 82 -18.98 12.05 -21.25
C THR A 82 -19.15 10.69 -20.56
N THR A 83 -18.21 9.76 -20.77
CA THR A 83 -18.26 8.40 -20.24
C THR A 83 -17.47 8.21 -18.94
N THR A 84 -16.98 9.30 -18.34
CA THR A 84 -16.23 9.22 -17.08
C THR A 84 -17.16 8.89 -15.92
N GLN A 85 -16.69 7.95 -15.08
CA GLN A 85 -17.38 7.55 -13.86
C GLN A 85 -16.98 8.46 -12.70
N GLN A 86 -17.96 8.86 -11.90
CA GLN A 86 -17.72 9.52 -10.63
C GLN A 86 -17.29 8.45 -9.59
N ARG A 87 -16.18 8.68 -8.94
CA ARG A 87 -15.65 7.77 -7.92
C ARG A 87 -15.40 8.54 -6.63
N THR A 88 -15.51 7.87 -5.48
CA THR A 88 -15.12 8.46 -4.20
C THR A 88 -13.60 8.63 -4.12
N VAL A 89 -13.13 9.54 -3.28
CA VAL A 89 -11.69 9.67 -2.99
C VAL A 89 -11.17 8.40 -2.33
N GLY A 90 -11.97 7.74 -1.48
CA GLY A 90 -11.65 6.44 -0.90
C GLY A 90 -11.35 5.38 -1.97
N ASP A 91 -12.27 5.19 -2.95
CA ASP A 91 -12.06 4.24 -4.05
C ASP A 91 -10.78 4.49 -4.84
N ARG A 92 -10.36 5.75 -4.96
CA ARG A 92 -9.10 6.09 -5.65
C ARG A 92 -7.87 5.84 -4.79
N LEU A 93 -7.94 6.10 -3.50
CA LEU A 93 -6.85 5.81 -2.58
C LEU A 93 -6.65 4.31 -2.41
N ASP A 94 -7.73 3.54 -2.45
CA ASP A 94 -7.69 2.08 -2.36
C ASP A 94 -7.02 1.40 -3.57
N GLU A 95 -6.76 2.14 -4.65
CA GLU A 95 -5.95 1.64 -5.76
C GLU A 95 -4.45 1.54 -5.43
N TYR A 96 -4.00 2.23 -4.39
CA TYR A 96 -2.62 2.27 -3.95
C TYR A 96 -2.48 1.58 -2.60
N ALA A 97 -1.85 0.43 -2.57
CA ALA A 97 -1.54 -0.27 -1.34
C ALA A 97 -0.10 0.02 -0.92
N SER A 98 0.10 0.44 0.31
CA SER A 98 1.43 0.68 0.88
C SER A 98 1.68 -0.26 2.06
N VAL A 99 2.92 -0.72 2.24
CA VAL A 99 3.29 -1.51 3.43
C VAL A 99 3.04 -0.74 4.73
N LYS A 100 2.98 0.58 4.69
CA LYS A 100 2.66 1.42 5.86
C LYS A 100 1.20 1.33 6.27
N ASP A 101 0.29 1.03 5.35
CA ASP A 101 -1.13 0.80 5.64
C ASP A 101 -1.32 -0.44 6.51
N PHE A 102 -0.37 -1.38 6.44
CA PHE A 102 -0.31 -2.60 7.25
C PHE A 102 0.56 -2.45 8.52
N GLY A 103 1.06 -1.25 8.80
CA GLY A 103 1.78 -0.91 10.01
C GLY A 103 3.31 -0.97 9.94
N ALA A 104 3.90 -1.18 8.76
CA ALA A 104 5.35 -1.12 8.59
C ALA A 104 5.87 0.30 8.87
N LYS A 105 6.98 0.41 9.61
CA LYS A 105 7.57 1.70 10.02
C LYS A 105 8.66 2.19 9.06
N GLY A 106 9.55 1.29 8.64
CA GLY A 106 10.69 1.65 7.80
C GLY A 106 11.70 2.55 8.51
N ASP A 107 11.82 2.43 9.85
CA ASP A 107 12.65 3.26 10.73
C ASP A 107 13.99 2.60 11.12
N ASP A 108 14.32 1.46 10.53
CA ASP A 108 15.51 0.62 10.82
C ASP A 108 15.58 0.05 12.25
N SER A 109 14.61 0.32 13.09
CA SER A 109 14.56 -0.12 14.49
C SER A 109 13.45 -1.14 14.76
N THR A 110 12.26 -0.87 14.27
CA THR A 110 11.09 -1.73 14.40
C THR A 110 11.20 -2.96 13.48
N ALA A 111 10.72 -4.11 13.94
CA ALA A 111 10.66 -5.30 13.10
C ALA A 111 9.42 -5.23 12.19
N ASP A 112 9.64 -5.04 10.90
CA ASP A 112 8.58 -4.82 9.91
C ASP A 112 8.11 -6.12 9.23
N ILE A 113 8.71 -7.27 9.54
CA ILE A 113 8.46 -8.56 8.85
C ILE A 113 6.97 -8.92 8.81
N THR A 114 6.28 -8.83 9.95
CA THR A 114 4.86 -9.20 10.03
C THR A 114 3.97 -8.24 9.24
N ALA A 115 4.21 -6.94 9.34
CA ALA A 115 3.45 -5.93 8.61
C ALA A 115 3.60 -6.09 7.10
N ILE A 116 4.85 -6.28 6.63
CA ILE A 116 5.11 -6.46 5.20
C ILE A 116 4.53 -7.79 4.70
N GLN A 117 4.68 -8.89 5.46
CA GLN A 117 4.15 -10.18 5.04
C GLN A 117 2.61 -10.17 4.99
N ASN A 118 1.95 -9.51 5.96
CA ASN A 118 0.50 -9.34 5.94
C ASN A 118 0.05 -8.54 4.71
N ALA A 119 0.78 -7.48 4.32
CA ALA A 119 0.49 -6.74 3.11
C ALA A 119 0.62 -7.60 1.85
N ILE A 120 1.67 -8.41 1.77
CA ILE A 120 1.90 -9.34 0.65
C ILE A 120 0.79 -10.40 0.61
N ASP A 121 0.47 -10.98 1.75
CA ASP A 121 -0.52 -12.05 1.84
C ASP A 121 -1.93 -11.53 1.49
N GLU A 122 -2.32 -10.36 1.98
CA GLU A 122 -3.62 -9.74 1.68
C GLU A 122 -3.78 -9.42 0.19
N ILE A 123 -2.73 -8.92 -0.45
CA ILE A 123 -2.82 -8.47 -1.84
C ILE A 123 -2.70 -9.63 -2.84
N TYR A 124 -1.90 -10.67 -2.53
CA TYR A 124 -1.51 -11.66 -3.53
C TYR A 124 -1.91 -13.10 -3.19
N LYS A 125 -2.36 -13.38 -1.97
CA LYS A 125 -2.75 -14.73 -1.52
C LYS A 125 -4.25 -14.94 -1.42
N ASP A 126 -5.05 -14.00 -1.89
CA ASP A 126 -6.49 -14.18 -1.86
C ASP A 126 -6.87 -15.45 -2.63
N THR A 127 -7.72 -16.26 -2.01
CA THR A 127 -8.22 -17.52 -2.57
C THR A 127 -9.08 -17.30 -3.81
N ASP A 128 -9.57 -16.08 -4.00
CA ASP A 128 -10.33 -15.69 -5.18
C ASP A 128 -9.38 -15.14 -6.25
N LYS A 129 -8.67 -16.04 -6.92
CA LYS A 129 -7.63 -15.75 -7.94
C LYS A 129 -8.14 -14.92 -9.13
N ASP A 130 -9.44 -14.81 -9.28
CA ASP A 130 -10.11 -14.04 -10.33
C ASP A 130 -10.45 -12.61 -9.89
N ASP A 131 -10.28 -12.25 -8.62
CA ASP A 131 -10.50 -10.89 -8.16
C ASP A 131 -9.38 -9.97 -8.66
N THR A 132 -9.76 -9.00 -9.47
CA THR A 132 -8.85 -7.98 -10.01
C THR A 132 -8.17 -7.14 -8.93
N ARG A 133 -8.66 -7.19 -7.69
CA ARG A 133 -8.04 -6.56 -6.51
C ARG A 133 -6.75 -7.25 -6.07
N SER A 134 -6.58 -8.53 -6.38
CA SER A 134 -5.47 -9.38 -5.96
C SER A 134 -4.18 -9.22 -6.80
N ARG A 135 -4.01 -8.16 -7.56
CA ARG A 135 -2.80 -7.96 -8.41
C ARG A 135 -2.34 -6.51 -8.42
N ARG A 136 -2.59 -5.81 -7.32
CA ARG A 136 -2.17 -4.41 -7.17
C ARG A 136 -0.66 -4.32 -6.94
N VAL A 137 -0.13 -3.15 -7.20
CA VAL A 137 1.25 -2.81 -6.83
C VAL A 137 1.30 -2.58 -5.33
N LEU A 138 2.20 -3.27 -4.63
CA LEU A 138 2.51 -2.98 -3.24
C LEU A 138 3.69 -2.00 -3.18
N PHE A 139 3.42 -0.82 -2.66
CA PHE A 139 4.38 0.26 -2.59
C PHE A 139 5.13 0.28 -1.26
N PHE A 140 6.44 0.46 -1.36
CA PHE A 140 7.35 0.63 -0.24
C PHE A 140 7.90 2.07 -0.23
N PRO A 141 7.34 2.98 0.58
CA PRO A 141 7.88 4.32 0.74
C PRO A 141 9.34 4.32 1.17
N ALA A 142 10.00 5.47 1.04
CA ALA A 142 11.37 5.63 1.51
C ALA A 142 11.50 5.25 3.00
N GLY A 143 12.54 4.48 3.31
CA GLY A 143 12.80 3.96 4.65
C GLY A 143 13.67 2.71 4.63
N THR A 144 14.13 2.31 5.82
CA THR A 144 14.83 1.03 6.02
C THR A 144 13.93 0.09 6.81
N TYR A 145 13.41 -0.92 6.13
CA TYR A 145 12.51 -1.91 6.68
C TYR A 145 13.32 -3.08 7.22
N ARG A 146 13.35 -3.19 8.56
CA ARG A 146 14.11 -4.26 9.23
C ARG A 146 13.28 -5.54 9.30
N ILE A 147 13.85 -6.62 8.79
CA ILE A 147 13.27 -7.96 8.90
C ILE A 147 14.28 -8.93 9.52
N ASN A 148 13.81 -10.04 10.07
CA ASN A 148 14.61 -11.09 10.68
C ASN A 148 14.31 -12.48 10.11
N ALA A 149 13.44 -12.56 9.13
CA ALA A 149 13.11 -13.76 8.37
C ALA A 149 12.91 -13.37 6.90
N ALA A 150 12.92 -14.36 6.00
CA ALA A 150 12.65 -14.10 4.58
C ALA A 150 11.20 -13.72 4.33
N LEU A 151 10.98 -12.71 3.49
CA LEU A 151 9.67 -12.41 2.93
C LEU A 151 9.33 -13.47 1.89
N LYS A 152 8.16 -14.05 2.01
CA LYS A 152 7.62 -15.03 1.07
C LYS A 152 6.88 -14.30 -0.04
N ILE A 153 7.33 -14.49 -1.26
CA ILE A 153 6.84 -13.76 -2.45
C ILE A 153 5.99 -14.69 -3.30
N PRO A 154 4.66 -14.55 -3.26
CA PRO A 154 3.75 -15.39 -4.03
C PRO A 154 3.71 -15.01 -5.51
N PRO A 155 3.04 -15.80 -6.36
CA PRO A 155 2.82 -15.47 -7.76
C PRO A 155 2.14 -14.10 -7.93
N TYR A 156 2.47 -13.42 -9.02
CA TYR A 156 1.97 -12.10 -9.40
C TYR A 156 2.35 -10.94 -8.46
N ALA A 157 3.19 -11.17 -7.46
CA ALA A 157 3.64 -10.10 -6.58
C ALA A 157 4.37 -9.01 -7.37
N HIS A 158 3.93 -7.77 -7.20
CA HIS A 158 4.54 -6.59 -7.79
C HIS A 158 4.91 -5.59 -6.69
N LEU A 159 6.19 -5.59 -6.32
CA LEU A 159 6.74 -4.79 -5.22
C LEU A 159 7.55 -3.61 -5.79
N VAL A 160 7.22 -2.41 -5.37
CA VAL A 160 7.84 -1.18 -5.90
C VAL A 160 8.30 -0.28 -4.77
N GLY A 161 9.58 0.10 -4.78
CA GLY A 161 10.16 1.11 -3.89
C GLY A 161 10.32 2.48 -4.55
N GLU A 162 10.79 3.45 -3.80
CA GLU A 162 11.10 4.80 -4.31
C GLU A 162 12.48 4.93 -4.96
N GLY A 163 13.34 3.94 -4.79
CA GLY A 163 14.69 3.90 -5.35
C GLY A 163 15.64 3.07 -4.51
N PRO A 164 16.75 2.55 -5.10
CA PRO A 164 17.66 1.64 -4.40
C PRO A 164 18.31 2.23 -3.14
N ASP A 165 18.55 3.54 -3.10
CA ASP A 165 19.16 4.19 -1.95
C ASP A 165 18.13 4.82 -1.00
N LYS A 166 16.83 4.74 -1.34
CA LYS A 166 15.72 5.29 -0.55
C LYS A 166 14.92 4.21 0.15
N THR A 167 14.60 3.13 -0.54
CA THR A 167 13.84 2.00 0.00
C THR A 167 14.78 0.82 0.20
N ILE A 168 14.99 0.44 1.45
CA ILE A 168 15.92 -0.63 1.83
C ILE A 168 15.18 -1.68 2.64
N ILE A 169 15.15 -2.92 2.19
CA ILE A 169 14.70 -4.05 2.98
C ILE A 169 15.96 -4.72 3.56
N ARG A 170 16.14 -4.61 4.87
CA ARG A 170 17.31 -5.08 5.58
C ARG A 170 17.01 -6.34 6.40
N ASN A 171 17.53 -7.46 5.97
CA ASN A 171 17.42 -8.71 6.74
C ASN A 171 18.63 -8.90 7.67
N SER A 172 18.33 -9.16 8.94
CA SER A 172 19.31 -9.53 9.98
C SER A 172 19.21 -11.00 10.40
N GLY A 173 18.31 -11.77 9.80
CA GLY A 173 18.13 -13.19 10.04
C GLY A 173 19.00 -14.07 9.14
N ASN A 174 19.15 -15.34 9.53
CA ASN A 174 19.97 -16.33 8.83
C ASN A 174 19.27 -16.93 7.60
N ASN A 175 18.75 -16.09 6.71
CA ASN A 175 18.05 -16.50 5.48
C ASN A 175 18.11 -15.37 4.44
N ALA A 176 17.67 -15.64 3.22
CA ALA A 176 17.55 -14.62 2.17
C ALA A 176 16.59 -13.50 2.59
N VAL A 177 16.70 -12.34 1.97
CA VAL A 177 15.72 -11.23 2.18
C VAL A 177 14.34 -11.64 1.65
N MET A 178 14.32 -12.31 0.50
CA MET A 178 13.09 -12.80 -0.13
C MET A 178 13.26 -14.25 -0.59
N VAL A 179 12.18 -15.00 -0.53
CA VAL A 179 12.07 -16.36 -1.10
C VAL A 179 10.79 -16.46 -1.92
N THR A 180 10.84 -17.16 -3.02
CA THR A 180 9.62 -17.38 -3.83
C THR A 180 8.70 -18.39 -3.17
N GLN A 181 7.40 -18.21 -3.33
CA GLN A 181 6.35 -19.03 -2.77
C GLN A 181 5.37 -19.43 -3.87
N ASP A 182 4.81 -20.64 -3.80
CA ASP A 182 3.75 -21.07 -4.69
C ASP A 182 2.36 -20.60 -4.20
N ASP A 183 1.32 -20.88 -5.01
CA ASP A 183 -0.06 -20.53 -4.67
C ASP A 183 -0.57 -21.20 -3.37
N ASP A 184 0.01 -22.36 -3.00
CA ASP A 184 -0.37 -23.12 -1.81
C ASP A 184 0.40 -22.68 -0.55
N GLY A 185 1.31 -21.72 -0.69
CA GLY A 185 2.10 -21.20 0.43
C GLY A 185 3.42 -21.91 0.66
N ASN A 186 3.83 -22.85 -0.18
CA ASN A 186 5.07 -23.58 -0.03
C ASN A 186 6.27 -22.79 -0.56
N VAL A 187 7.43 -23.04 0.00
CA VAL A 187 8.71 -22.40 -0.37
C VAL A 187 9.81 -23.45 -0.61
N GLY A 188 10.79 -23.09 -1.42
CA GLY A 188 11.96 -23.92 -1.68
C GLY A 188 11.60 -25.29 -2.26
N ALA A 189 12.17 -26.36 -1.70
CA ALA A 189 11.95 -27.74 -2.18
C ALA A 189 10.48 -28.21 -2.09
N ASN A 190 9.67 -27.55 -1.28
CA ASN A 190 8.26 -27.90 -1.10
C ASN A 190 7.31 -27.26 -2.12
N ILE A 191 7.81 -26.36 -2.98
CA ILE A 191 7.01 -25.77 -4.05
C ILE A 191 6.42 -26.88 -4.93
N GLY A 192 5.15 -26.79 -5.24
CA GLY A 192 4.41 -27.79 -6.01
C GLY A 192 4.97 -28.00 -7.44
N ASN A 193 4.61 -29.12 -8.04
CA ASN A 193 5.06 -29.54 -9.38
C ASN A 193 4.03 -29.22 -10.49
N SER A 194 3.18 -28.23 -10.29
CA SER A 194 2.19 -27.81 -11.26
C SER A 194 2.55 -26.44 -11.85
N SER A 195 2.51 -26.32 -13.16
CA SER A 195 2.66 -25.02 -13.83
C SER A 195 1.57 -24.01 -13.43
N ALA A 196 0.44 -24.50 -12.95
CA ALA A 196 -0.65 -23.65 -12.46
C ALA A 196 -0.37 -23.04 -11.10
N THR A 197 0.47 -23.66 -10.27
CA THR A 197 0.71 -23.23 -8.88
C THR A 197 2.11 -22.65 -8.65
N THR A 198 3.08 -22.91 -9.55
CA THR A 198 4.46 -22.43 -9.38
C THR A 198 4.57 -20.91 -9.35
N PRO A 199 5.58 -20.33 -8.65
CA PRO A 199 5.84 -18.91 -8.65
C PRO A 199 6.02 -18.34 -10.06
N ARG A 200 5.33 -17.28 -10.37
CA ARG A 200 5.30 -16.67 -11.71
C ARG A 200 4.97 -15.20 -11.70
N GLN A 201 5.40 -14.48 -12.73
CA GLN A 201 5.11 -13.06 -12.95
C GLN A 201 5.44 -12.17 -11.72
N ILE A 202 6.53 -12.50 -11.04
CA ILE A 202 7.00 -11.72 -9.90
C ILE A 202 7.77 -10.50 -10.41
N GLN A 203 7.49 -9.33 -9.86
CA GLN A 203 8.18 -8.10 -10.20
C GLN A 203 8.67 -7.40 -8.92
N VAL A 204 9.94 -7.00 -8.91
CA VAL A 204 10.54 -6.22 -7.83
C VAL A 204 11.31 -5.06 -8.43
N SER A 205 11.04 -3.85 -7.99
CA SER A 205 11.68 -2.69 -8.58
C SER A 205 12.00 -1.57 -7.58
N ASN A 206 13.04 -0.77 -7.93
CA ASN A 206 13.38 0.47 -7.24
C ASN A 206 13.64 0.31 -5.74
N MET A 207 14.41 -0.70 -5.32
CA MET A 207 14.73 -0.92 -3.92
C MET A 207 16.08 -1.61 -3.71
N THR A 208 16.56 -1.58 -2.48
CA THR A 208 17.72 -2.37 -2.03
C THR A 208 17.27 -3.57 -1.21
N LEU A 209 17.74 -4.75 -1.59
CA LEU A 209 17.65 -5.97 -0.79
C LEU A 209 18.99 -6.18 -0.10
N ARG A 210 19.04 -5.85 1.19
CA ARG A 210 20.26 -5.88 1.99
C ARG A 210 20.25 -7.01 3.00
N ASN A 211 21.26 -7.85 2.94
CA ASN A 211 21.47 -8.87 3.94
C ASN A 211 22.68 -8.48 4.81
N THR A 212 22.55 -8.55 6.13
CA THR A 212 23.61 -8.21 7.07
C THR A 212 24.35 -9.45 7.63
N VAL A 213 23.95 -10.63 7.17
CA VAL A 213 24.55 -11.92 7.50
C VAL A 213 24.90 -12.68 6.23
N ALA A 214 25.40 -13.89 6.34
CA ALA A 214 25.95 -14.71 5.24
C ALA A 214 24.97 -15.14 4.13
N TYR A 215 23.72 -14.75 4.21
CA TYR A 215 22.68 -15.22 3.29
C TYR A 215 22.37 -14.17 2.20
N GLY A 216 21.70 -14.60 1.13
CA GLY A 216 21.52 -13.81 -0.09
C GLY A 216 20.41 -12.78 -0.06
N GLY A 217 20.31 -12.03 -1.14
CA GLY A 217 19.22 -11.09 -1.37
C GLY A 217 17.91 -11.81 -1.66
N ILE A 218 17.88 -12.69 -2.65
CA ILE A 218 16.68 -13.46 -3.00
C ILE A 218 17.01 -14.90 -3.38
N SER A 219 16.13 -15.83 -2.98
CA SER A 219 16.13 -17.21 -3.43
C SER A 219 14.94 -17.44 -4.35
N LEU A 220 15.24 -17.76 -5.60
CA LEU A 220 14.28 -18.08 -6.65
C LEU A 220 14.25 -19.60 -6.83
N ASP A 221 13.12 -20.22 -6.51
CA ASP A 221 12.94 -21.65 -6.69
C ASP A 221 11.73 -21.94 -7.57
N ARG A 222 11.90 -22.72 -8.64
CA ARG A 222 10.89 -23.13 -9.62
C ARG A 222 10.07 -21.95 -10.20
N VAL A 223 10.71 -20.82 -10.42
CA VAL A 223 10.04 -19.61 -10.93
C VAL A 223 9.92 -19.65 -12.45
N SER A 224 8.75 -19.51 -12.98
CA SER A 224 8.55 -19.46 -14.44
C SER A 224 8.82 -18.08 -15.03
N SER A 225 8.68 -17.02 -14.25
CA SER A 225 9.07 -15.66 -14.66
C SER A 225 9.24 -14.72 -13.47
N ALA A 226 10.35 -13.97 -13.44
CA ALA A 226 10.57 -12.90 -12.48
C ALA A 226 11.39 -11.76 -13.11
N TYR A 227 11.03 -10.53 -12.76
CA TYR A 227 11.61 -9.32 -13.31
C TYR A 227 12.11 -8.44 -12.16
N PHE A 228 13.42 -8.12 -12.19
CA PHE A 228 14.07 -7.22 -11.25
C PHE A 228 14.54 -5.99 -12.01
N ASN A 229 13.99 -4.83 -11.67
CA ASN A 229 14.35 -3.59 -12.35
C ASN A 229 14.84 -2.55 -11.35
N ASN A 230 16.06 -2.04 -11.57
CA ASN A 230 16.69 -1.06 -10.68
C ASN A 230 16.70 -1.53 -9.21
N VAL A 231 17.14 -2.78 -8.99
CA VAL A 231 17.28 -3.39 -7.67
C VAL A 231 18.76 -3.50 -7.31
N LYS A 232 19.10 -3.06 -6.10
CA LYS A 232 20.43 -3.22 -5.53
C LYS A 232 20.42 -4.40 -4.56
N PHE A 233 21.13 -5.45 -4.91
CA PHE A 233 21.41 -6.56 -4.02
C PHE A 233 22.69 -6.24 -3.24
N GLN A 234 22.59 -6.20 -1.92
CA GLN A 234 23.70 -5.83 -1.04
C GLN A 234 23.95 -6.91 0.02
N GLY A 235 25.11 -7.52 -0.03
CA GLY A 235 25.60 -8.45 0.98
C GLY A 235 26.28 -7.78 2.16
N SER A 236 26.90 -8.59 3.03
CA SER A 236 27.58 -8.15 4.26
C SER A 236 29.11 -8.15 4.16
N PHE A 237 29.68 -8.51 3.02
CA PHE A 237 31.13 -8.57 2.85
C PHE A 237 31.80 -7.22 3.16
N ALA A 238 32.77 -7.25 4.06
CA ALA A 238 33.64 -6.13 4.37
C ALA A 238 35.10 -6.55 4.11
N SER A 239 35.84 -5.77 3.35
CA SER A 239 37.24 -6.01 3.10
C SER A 239 38.04 -6.08 4.44
N GLY A 240 38.71 -7.19 4.70
CA GLY A 240 39.44 -7.43 5.95
C GLY A 240 38.60 -8.04 7.09
N GLY A 241 37.33 -8.36 6.87
CA GLY A 241 36.49 -9.10 7.81
C GLY A 241 36.64 -10.64 7.65
N SER A 242 36.17 -11.40 8.63
CA SER A 242 36.05 -12.85 8.50
C SER A 242 35.12 -13.18 7.34
N ASP A 243 35.61 -13.96 6.40
CA ASP A 243 34.94 -14.30 5.16
C ASP A 243 33.57 -14.90 5.39
N VAL A 244 32.59 -14.21 4.92
CA VAL A 244 31.25 -14.76 4.75
C VAL A 244 31.21 -15.41 3.37
N THR A 245 31.84 -16.53 3.24
CA THR A 245 32.11 -17.30 2.01
C THR A 245 30.81 -17.79 1.31
N THR A 246 29.65 -17.54 1.90
CA THR A 246 28.35 -18.05 1.43
C THR A 246 27.35 -16.96 1.06
N SER A 247 27.77 -15.70 1.07
CA SER A 247 26.89 -14.58 0.71
C SER A 247 26.63 -14.55 -0.80
N LYS A 248 25.39 -14.74 -1.19
CA LYS A 248 24.95 -14.76 -2.60
C LYS A 248 23.94 -13.63 -2.83
N GLY A 249 24.06 -12.88 -3.93
CA GLY A 249 23.09 -11.84 -4.29
C GLY A 249 21.75 -12.45 -4.67
N VAL A 250 21.80 -13.46 -5.51
CA VAL A 250 20.65 -14.22 -5.99
C VAL A 250 21.02 -15.70 -5.98
N THR A 251 20.11 -16.51 -5.51
CA THR A 251 20.20 -17.98 -5.63
C THR A 251 19.05 -18.42 -6.54
N VAL A 252 19.40 -19.14 -7.61
CA VAL A 252 18.44 -19.71 -8.54
C VAL A 252 18.50 -21.21 -8.39
N ASN A 253 17.42 -21.79 -7.88
CA ASN A 253 17.30 -23.22 -7.67
C ASN A 253 16.24 -23.84 -8.56
N HIS A 254 16.45 -25.08 -8.93
CA HIS A 254 15.41 -25.96 -9.43
C HIS A 254 15.51 -27.27 -8.65
N SER A 255 14.66 -27.42 -7.67
CA SER A 255 14.71 -28.58 -6.79
C SER A 255 14.03 -29.84 -7.38
N ASN A 256 13.51 -29.76 -8.63
CA ASN A 256 12.84 -30.88 -9.29
C ASN A 256 13.08 -30.86 -10.80
N ALA A 257 13.27 -32.05 -11.39
CA ALA A 257 13.54 -32.22 -12.82
C ALA A 257 12.39 -31.83 -13.76
N THR A 258 11.17 -31.64 -13.26
CA THR A 258 9.98 -31.44 -14.08
C THR A 258 9.71 -29.97 -14.40
N TYR A 259 10.06 -29.05 -13.51
CA TYR A 259 9.83 -27.60 -13.70
C TYR A 259 11.08 -26.82 -13.37
N SER A 260 11.68 -26.23 -14.38
CA SER A 260 12.88 -25.40 -14.24
C SER A 260 12.52 -23.93 -13.99
N THR A 261 13.41 -23.23 -13.30
CA THR A 261 13.37 -21.77 -13.21
C THR A 261 13.71 -21.18 -14.59
N THR A 262 12.84 -20.35 -15.13
CA THR A 262 12.95 -19.75 -16.46
C THR A 262 12.60 -18.26 -16.44
N ASN A 263 12.97 -17.54 -17.50
CA ASN A 263 12.60 -16.12 -17.72
C ASN A 263 12.90 -15.20 -16.53
N ILE A 264 14.11 -15.29 -15.99
CA ILE A 264 14.57 -14.37 -14.94
C ILE A 264 15.33 -13.22 -15.57
N VAL A 265 14.81 -12.01 -15.38
CA VAL A 265 15.38 -10.79 -15.97
C VAL A 265 15.87 -9.85 -14.90
N PHE A 266 17.12 -9.42 -14.99
CA PHE A 266 17.72 -8.38 -14.19
C PHE A 266 18.04 -7.18 -15.07
N ASN A 267 17.33 -6.08 -14.88
CA ASN A 267 17.54 -4.84 -15.62
C ASN A 267 18.03 -3.75 -14.66
N GLN A 268 19.14 -3.08 -15.01
CA GLN A 268 19.73 -2.01 -14.19
C GLN A 268 20.00 -2.43 -12.74
N CYS A 269 20.26 -3.70 -12.49
CA CYS A 269 20.51 -4.21 -11.14
C CYS A 269 21.98 -4.06 -10.75
N GLN A 270 22.21 -3.88 -9.45
CA GLN A 270 23.54 -3.76 -8.86
C GLN A 270 23.76 -4.88 -7.84
N PHE A 271 24.94 -5.50 -7.86
CA PHE A 271 25.35 -6.50 -6.90
C PHE A 271 26.59 -6.00 -6.16
N THR A 272 26.47 -5.81 -4.85
CA THR A 272 27.54 -5.20 -4.05
C THR A 272 27.77 -5.96 -2.74
N LYS A 273 29.02 -5.99 -2.27
CA LYS A 273 29.41 -6.60 -0.98
C LYS A 273 29.07 -8.10 -0.87
N PHE A 274 29.27 -8.84 -1.92
CA PHE A 274 29.31 -10.31 -1.92
C PHE A 274 30.72 -10.82 -1.99
N ALA A 275 30.95 -12.02 -1.41
CA ALA A 275 32.26 -12.70 -1.45
C ALA A 275 32.44 -13.48 -2.76
#